data_13018da4e416355d71f89ded7e606394
#
_entry.id   13018da4e416355d71f89ded7e606394
#
_cell.length_a   1.000
_cell.length_b   1.000
_cell.length_c   1.000
_cell.angle_alpha   90.00
_cell.angle_beta   90.00
_cell.angle_gamma   90.00
#
_symmetry.space_group_name_H-M   'P 1'
#
loop_
_entity.id
_entity.type
_entity.pdbx_description
1 polymer ?
#
loop_
_entity_poly.entity_id
_entity_poly.type
_entity_poly.pdbx_seq_one_letter_code
_entity_poly.pdbx_strand_id
1 'polypeptide(L)'
;VLSVFVLGPLLTEVTQAEYWKSEQTRGYFTNLYLYITYYLPGVFTHNKLPNAVNSSLWSLPVEFAMYLLIVIIGFVRAPKWGVLAAALVFMALSAGWAFQATEMLVYYRTDMRQLVLCGVYFFVGACMSQFKVDRFFNLTYALAAVMVWLALSRWIVVFIMASWVFLPFIVLAFGT
;
A
#
# COMPACT_ATOMS: atom_id res chain seq x y z
N VAL A 1 -8.41 -0.22 -17.49
CA VAL A 1 -8.76 0.01 -18.90
C VAL A 1 -7.84 -0.81 -19.79
N LEU A 2 -6.52 -0.59 -19.79
CA LEU A 2 -5.56 -1.34 -20.64
C LEU A 2 -5.69 -2.86 -20.46
N SER A 3 -5.82 -3.32 -19.22
CA SER A 3 -5.95 -4.76 -18.91
C SER A 3 -7.17 -5.39 -19.56
N VAL A 4 -8.32 -4.71 -19.59
CA VAL A 4 -9.57 -5.25 -20.13
C VAL A 4 -9.63 -5.16 -21.64
N PHE A 5 -9.20 -4.04 -22.22
CA PHE A 5 -9.39 -3.79 -23.66
C PHE A 5 -8.22 -4.25 -24.53
N VAL A 6 -7.04 -4.39 -23.96
CA VAL A 6 -5.83 -4.78 -24.70
C VAL A 6 -5.30 -6.11 -24.22
N LEU A 7 -4.86 -6.21 -22.97
CA LEU A 7 -4.21 -7.42 -22.48
C LEU A 7 -5.18 -8.61 -22.41
N GLY A 8 -6.39 -8.41 -21.91
CA GLY A 8 -7.38 -9.45 -21.81
C GLY A 8 -7.71 -10.10 -23.17
N PRO A 9 -8.18 -9.35 -24.18
CA PRO A 9 -8.48 -9.89 -25.50
C PRO A 9 -7.29 -10.53 -26.22
N LEU A 10 -6.06 -10.05 -25.98
CA LEU A 10 -4.86 -10.59 -26.60
C LEU A 10 -4.35 -11.88 -25.95
N LEU A 11 -4.56 -12.05 -24.64
CA LEU A 11 -3.96 -13.11 -23.85
C LEU A 11 -4.98 -14.14 -23.33
N THR A 12 -6.26 -13.92 -23.59
CA THR A 12 -7.31 -14.86 -23.17
C THR A 12 -7.30 -16.13 -24.02
N GLU A 13 -7.50 -17.27 -23.37
CA GLU A 13 -7.69 -18.59 -24.02
C GLU A 13 -9.16 -18.87 -24.38
N VAL A 14 -10.09 -18.04 -23.86
CA VAL A 14 -11.52 -18.16 -24.22
C VAL A 14 -11.82 -17.38 -25.49
N THR A 15 -12.95 -17.72 -26.15
CA THR A 15 -13.35 -16.99 -27.35
C THR A 15 -13.63 -15.51 -27.03
N GLN A 16 -13.40 -14.63 -28.02
CA GLN A 16 -13.65 -13.18 -27.83
C GLN A 16 -15.11 -12.90 -27.42
N ALA A 17 -16.07 -13.66 -27.95
CA ALA A 17 -17.48 -13.51 -27.61
C ALA A 17 -17.75 -13.90 -26.14
N GLU A 18 -17.15 -14.96 -25.63
CA GLU A 18 -17.24 -15.38 -24.24
C GLU A 18 -16.53 -14.39 -23.31
N TYR A 19 -15.34 -13.92 -23.68
CA TYR A 19 -14.59 -12.93 -22.93
C TYR A 19 -15.46 -11.69 -22.63
N TRP A 20 -16.07 -11.08 -23.65
CA TRP A 20 -16.87 -9.87 -23.49
C TRP A 20 -18.21 -10.09 -22.80
N LYS A 21 -18.79 -11.30 -22.86
CA LYS A 21 -20.03 -11.65 -22.16
C LYS A 21 -19.80 -12.05 -20.72
N SER A 22 -18.57 -12.39 -20.34
CA SER A 22 -18.23 -12.87 -19.00
C SER A 22 -18.54 -11.86 -17.92
N GLU A 23 -19.12 -12.35 -16.82
CA GLU A 23 -19.29 -11.58 -15.58
C GLU A 23 -17.97 -11.06 -15.01
N GLN A 24 -16.88 -11.84 -15.15
CA GLN A 24 -15.55 -11.46 -14.69
C GLN A 24 -15.05 -10.21 -15.44
N THR A 25 -15.25 -10.15 -16.77
CA THR A 25 -14.87 -8.98 -17.57
C THR A 25 -15.67 -7.75 -17.14
N ARG A 26 -16.97 -7.89 -16.92
CA ARG A 26 -17.82 -6.79 -16.41
C ARG A 26 -17.45 -6.40 -14.99
N GLY A 27 -17.22 -7.39 -14.12
CA GLY A 27 -16.80 -7.17 -12.74
C GLY A 27 -15.46 -6.45 -12.63
N TYR A 28 -14.56 -6.57 -13.62
CA TYR A 28 -13.28 -5.88 -13.60
C TYR A 28 -13.41 -4.35 -13.64
N PHE A 29 -14.52 -3.83 -14.17
CA PHE A 29 -14.79 -2.38 -14.17
C PHE A 29 -15.07 -1.83 -12.76
N THR A 30 -15.39 -2.68 -11.76
CA THR A 30 -15.52 -2.22 -10.37
C THR A 30 -14.23 -1.62 -9.81
N ASN A 31 -13.07 -1.94 -10.40
CA ASN A 31 -11.80 -1.30 -10.06
C ASN A 31 -11.82 0.24 -10.25
N LEU A 32 -12.68 0.77 -11.12
CA LEU A 32 -12.87 2.22 -11.28
C LEU A 32 -13.44 2.88 -10.01
N TYR A 33 -14.15 2.10 -9.21
CA TYR A 33 -14.73 2.52 -7.93
C TYR A 33 -13.91 2.03 -6.74
N LEU A 34 -12.67 1.57 -6.97
CA LEU A 34 -11.78 1.01 -5.95
C LEU A 34 -12.31 -0.28 -5.29
N TYR A 35 -13.32 -0.92 -5.87
CA TYR A 35 -13.82 -2.23 -5.44
C TYR A 35 -13.05 -3.31 -6.20
N ILE A 36 -11.94 -3.73 -5.62
CA ILE A 36 -10.87 -4.45 -6.34
C ILE A 36 -11.28 -5.84 -6.81
N THR A 37 -11.04 -6.09 -8.09
CA THR A 37 -11.14 -7.39 -8.75
C THR A 37 -9.87 -7.62 -9.59
N TYR A 38 -9.25 -8.79 -9.42
CA TYR A 38 -7.97 -9.13 -10.05
C TYR A 38 -8.12 -9.95 -11.32
N TYR A 39 -9.27 -10.61 -11.49
CA TYR A 39 -9.46 -11.72 -12.41
C TYR A 39 -10.09 -11.29 -13.73
N LEU A 40 -9.52 -11.77 -14.84
CA LEU A 40 -10.11 -11.76 -16.18
C LEU A 40 -10.22 -13.19 -16.71
N PRO A 41 -11.27 -13.52 -17.46
CA PRO A 41 -11.50 -14.90 -17.90
C PRO A 41 -10.42 -15.36 -18.88
N GLY A 42 -9.89 -16.57 -18.66
CA GLY A 42 -8.93 -17.22 -19.55
C GLY A 42 -7.59 -16.52 -19.71
N VAL A 43 -7.22 -15.60 -18.82
CA VAL A 43 -5.94 -14.88 -18.89
C VAL A 43 -4.98 -15.48 -17.87
N PHE A 44 -3.77 -15.87 -18.31
CA PHE A 44 -2.72 -16.45 -17.45
C PHE A 44 -3.18 -17.70 -16.69
N THR A 45 -3.92 -18.58 -17.32
CA THR A 45 -4.51 -19.79 -16.70
C THR A 45 -3.49 -20.72 -16.07
N HIS A 46 -2.27 -20.77 -16.59
CA HIS A 46 -1.17 -21.61 -16.10
C HIS A 46 -0.28 -20.97 -15.03
N ASN A 47 -0.59 -19.74 -14.61
CA ASN A 47 0.17 -19.07 -13.55
C ASN A 47 -0.23 -19.57 -12.15
N LYS A 48 0.62 -19.31 -11.14
CA LYS A 48 0.34 -19.62 -9.73
C LYS A 48 -0.98 -19.04 -9.21
N LEU A 49 -1.41 -17.91 -9.77
CA LEU A 49 -2.72 -17.29 -9.54
C LEU A 49 -3.44 -17.20 -10.89
N PRO A 50 -4.19 -18.24 -11.27
CA PRO A 50 -4.89 -18.27 -12.55
C PRO A 50 -5.84 -17.09 -12.70
N ASN A 51 -5.96 -16.56 -13.92
CA ASN A 51 -6.82 -15.43 -14.29
C ASN A 51 -6.50 -14.09 -13.60
N ALA A 52 -5.49 -14.02 -12.74
CA ALA A 52 -5.08 -12.77 -12.07
C ALA A 52 -4.17 -11.93 -12.98
N VAL A 53 -4.67 -10.76 -13.38
CA VAL A 53 -3.94 -9.88 -14.31
C VAL A 53 -3.04 -8.88 -13.58
N ASN A 54 -3.51 -8.35 -12.46
CA ASN A 54 -2.75 -7.37 -11.69
C ASN A 54 -3.07 -7.49 -10.20
N SER A 55 -2.21 -8.16 -9.48
CA SER A 55 -2.36 -8.35 -8.03
C SER A 55 -2.02 -7.10 -7.21
N SER A 56 -1.32 -6.10 -7.77
CA SER A 56 -0.95 -4.89 -7.03
C SER A 56 -2.11 -3.89 -6.86
N LEU A 57 -3.26 -4.13 -7.50
CA LEU A 57 -4.44 -3.26 -7.36
C LEU A 57 -4.95 -3.13 -5.92
N TRP A 58 -4.60 -4.05 -5.03
CA TRP A 58 -5.01 -3.99 -3.62
C TRP A 58 -4.55 -2.71 -2.91
N SER A 59 -3.45 -2.10 -3.33
CA SER A 59 -2.92 -0.90 -2.70
C SER A 59 -3.73 0.36 -3.01
N LEU A 60 -4.44 0.41 -4.14
CA LEU A 60 -5.16 1.61 -4.59
C LEU A 60 -6.21 2.11 -3.58
N PRO A 61 -7.10 1.27 -3.01
CA PRO A 61 -8.03 1.73 -1.97
C PRO A 61 -7.31 2.23 -0.71
N VAL A 62 -6.19 1.58 -0.37
CA VAL A 62 -5.36 1.96 0.79
C VAL A 62 -4.75 3.35 0.57
N GLU A 63 -4.11 3.56 -0.57
CA GLU A 63 -3.51 4.85 -0.95
C GLU A 63 -4.57 5.96 -0.98
N PHE A 64 -5.71 5.70 -1.61
CA PHE A 64 -6.82 6.65 -1.66
C PHE A 64 -7.32 7.04 -0.27
N ALA A 65 -7.46 6.05 0.65
CA ALA A 65 -7.84 6.32 2.03
C ALA A 65 -6.81 7.21 2.76
N MET A 66 -5.51 6.99 2.53
CA MET A 66 -4.45 7.82 3.11
C MET A 66 -4.51 9.26 2.58
N TYR A 67 -4.76 9.46 1.28
CA TYR A 67 -4.94 10.80 0.70
C TYR A 67 -6.16 11.52 1.27
N LEU A 68 -7.28 10.81 1.46
CA LEU A 68 -8.47 11.39 2.10
C LEU A 68 -8.17 11.83 3.54
N LEU A 69 -7.45 11.01 4.30
CA LEU A 69 -7.08 11.36 5.67
C LEU A 69 -6.18 12.60 5.73
N ILE A 70 -5.20 12.72 4.82
CA ILE A 70 -4.36 13.93 4.73
C ILE A 70 -5.20 15.17 4.42
N VAL A 71 -6.16 15.07 3.50
CA VAL A 71 -7.07 16.18 3.17
C VAL A 71 -7.89 16.57 4.40
N ILE A 72 -8.47 15.61 5.12
CA ILE A 72 -9.22 15.86 6.35
C ILE A 72 -8.36 16.57 7.41
N ILE A 73 -7.14 16.09 7.64
CA ILE A 73 -6.19 16.70 8.57
C ILE A 73 -5.88 18.15 8.16
N GLY A 74 -5.73 18.40 6.85
CA GLY A 74 -5.51 19.75 6.32
C GLY A 74 -6.67 20.70 6.60
N PHE A 75 -7.91 20.24 6.51
CA PHE A 75 -9.11 21.03 6.82
C PHE A 75 -9.18 21.45 8.31
N VAL A 76 -8.65 20.64 9.23
CA VAL A 76 -8.64 20.94 10.68
C VAL A 76 -7.62 22.05 11.05
N ARG A 77 -6.86 22.57 10.09
CA ARG A 77 -5.84 23.65 10.26
C ARG A 77 -4.74 23.33 11.28
N ALA A 78 -4.53 22.08 11.62
CA ALA A 78 -3.45 21.62 12.50
C ALA A 78 -2.57 20.56 11.82
N PRO A 79 -2.02 20.82 10.61
CA PRO A 79 -1.44 19.79 9.78
C PRO A 79 -0.30 19.03 10.46
N LYS A 80 0.60 19.72 11.17
CA LYS A 80 1.74 19.08 11.84
C LYS A 80 1.29 18.12 12.95
N TRP A 81 0.43 18.58 13.83
CA TRP A 81 -0.02 17.80 14.97
C TRP A 81 -1.02 16.72 14.56
N GLY A 82 -1.87 17.01 13.55
CA GLY A 82 -2.78 16.03 13.00
C GLY A 82 -2.05 14.86 12.30
N VAL A 83 -1.01 15.17 11.53
CA VAL A 83 -0.18 14.14 10.88
C VAL A 83 0.59 13.33 11.93
N LEU A 84 1.13 13.96 12.96
CA LEU A 84 1.80 13.26 14.06
C LEU A 84 0.82 12.35 14.83
N ALA A 85 -0.36 12.86 15.15
CA ALA A 85 -1.39 12.06 15.82
C ALA A 85 -1.79 10.86 14.97
N ALA A 86 -1.99 11.03 13.67
CA ALA A 86 -2.29 9.93 12.75
C ALA A 86 -1.14 8.90 12.73
N ALA A 87 0.12 9.33 12.63
CA ALA A 87 1.27 8.42 12.68
C ALA A 87 1.27 7.59 13.98
N LEU A 88 1.07 8.24 15.13
CA LEU A 88 1.03 7.55 16.43
C LEU A 88 -0.14 6.57 16.55
N VAL A 89 -1.32 6.94 16.04
CA VAL A 89 -2.50 6.05 16.02
C VAL A 89 -2.23 4.83 15.15
N PHE A 90 -1.72 5.01 13.93
CA PHE A 90 -1.41 3.89 13.05
C PHE A 90 -0.29 3.00 13.61
N MET A 91 0.73 3.57 14.26
CA MET A 91 1.76 2.81 14.95
C MET A 91 1.18 1.98 16.11
N ALA A 92 0.32 2.57 16.94
CA ALA A 92 -0.34 1.87 18.04
C ALA A 92 -1.25 0.74 17.55
N LEU A 93 -2.07 1.00 16.51
CA LEU A 93 -2.92 -0.01 15.88
C LEU A 93 -2.10 -1.12 15.23
N SER A 94 -0.98 -0.79 14.60
CA SER A 94 -0.08 -1.77 14.01
C SER A 94 0.55 -2.67 15.07
N ALA A 95 1.05 -2.11 16.16
CA ALA A 95 1.66 -2.88 17.25
C ALA A 95 0.64 -3.71 18.02
N GLY A 96 -0.52 -3.15 18.32
CA GLY A 96 -1.53 -3.78 19.17
C GLY A 96 -2.46 -4.74 18.46
N TRP A 97 -2.73 -4.51 17.18
CA TRP A 97 -3.71 -5.30 16.43
C TRP A 97 -3.18 -5.83 15.11
N ALA A 98 -2.83 -4.95 14.16
CA ALA A 98 -2.54 -5.37 12.79
C ALA A 98 -1.31 -6.28 12.70
N PHE A 99 -0.31 -6.07 13.56
CA PHE A 99 0.88 -6.89 13.64
C PHE A 99 0.63 -8.28 14.25
N GLN A 100 -0.32 -8.38 15.17
CA GLN A 100 -0.66 -9.63 15.90
C GLN A 100 -1.87 -10.34 15.30
N ALA A 101 -2.63 -9.70 14.41
CA ALA A 101 -3.82 -10.29 13.84
C ALA A 101 -3.49 -11.51 12.97
N THR A 102 -4.08 -12.64 13.31
CA THR A 102 -3.98 -13.90 12.54
C THR A 102 -5.05 -13.98 11.45
N GLU A 103 -6.19 -13.32 11.67
CA GLU A 103 -7.31 -13.33 10.73
C GLU A 103 -7.33 -12.08 9.87
N MET A 104 -7.76 -12.24 8.61
CA MET A 104 -7.92 -11.15 7.67
C MET A 104 -9.28 -10.49 7.86
N LEU A 105 -9.30 -9.22 8.27
CA LEU A 105 -10.51 -8.41 8.29
C LEU A 105 -10.65 -7.68 6.96
N VAL A 106 -11.54 -8.16 6.10
CA VAL A 106 -11.75 -7.57 4.76
C VAL A 106 -12.93 -6.59 4.81
N TYR A 107 -12.67 -5.35 4.45
CA TYR A 107 -13.68 -4.34 4.22
C TYR A 107 -13.50 -3.73 2.82
N TYR A 108 -14.59 -3.62 2.06
CA TYR A 108 -14.56 -3.13 0.68
C TYR A 108 -13.48 -3.83 -0.19
N ARG A 109 -13.37 -5.17 -0.06
CA ARG A 109 -12.34 -6.02 -0.66
C ARG A 109 -10.88 -5.63 -0.33
N THR A 110 -10.69 -4.87 0.72
CA THR A 110 -9.36 -4.44 1.20
C THR A 110 -9.10 -5.07 2.56
N ASP A 111 -7.90 -5.61 2.73
CA ASP A 111 -7.45 -6.10 4.04
C ASP A 111 -7.12 -4.91 4.93
N MET A 112 -7.88 -4.76 6.02
CA MET A 112 -7.71 -3.66 6.97
C MET A 112 -6.36 -3.67 7.68
N ARG A 113 -5.71 -4.83 7.80
CA ARG A 113 -4.33 -4.91 8.31
C ARG A 113 -3.36 -4.18 7.38
N GLN A 114 -3.52 -4.40 6.08
CA GLN A 114 -2.66 -3.74 5.08
C GLN A 114 -2.87 -2.23 5.11
N LEU A 115 -4.11 -1.78 5.29
CA LEU A 115 -4.42 -0.36 5.46
C LEU A 115 -3.71 0.22 6.68
N VAL A 116 -3.76 -0.46 7.82
CA VAL A 116 -3.08 0.00 9.05
C VAL A 116 -1.56 -0.01 8.88
N LEU A 117 -0.98 -1.09 8.36
CA LEU A 117 0.46 -1.21 8.15
C LEU A 117 1.00 -0.16 7.16
N CYS A 118 0.33 0.02 6.02
CA CYS A 118 0.70 1.05 5.05
C CYS A 118 0.55 2.47 5.62
N GLY A 119 -0.50 2.69 6.45
CA GLY A 119 -0.74 3.95 7.11
C GLY A 119 0.43 4.39 7.99
N VAL A 120 1.10 3.46 8.68
CA VAL A 120 2.30 3.77 9.46
C VAL A 120 3.37 4.43 8.57
N TYR A 121 3.76 3.76 7.48
CA TYR A 121 4.81 4.27 6.59
C TYR A 121 4.42 5.59 5.94
N PHE A 122 3.15 5.71 5.53
CA PHE A 122 2.63 6.92 4.91
C PHE A 122 2.68 8.12 5.86
N PHE A 123 2.14 7.98 7.07
CA PHE A 123 2.08 9.10 8.03
C PHE A 123 3.42 9.40 8.68
N VAL A 124 4.31 8.43 8.85
CA VAL A 124 5.69 8.71 9.28
C VAL A 124 6.44 9.49 8.20
N GLY A 125 6.32 9.11 6.92
CA GLY A 125 6.89 9.88 5.81
C GLY A 125 6.33 11.31 5.76
N ALA A 126 5.01 11.47 5.94
CA ALA A 126 4.37 12.78 6.00
C ALA A 126 4.87 13.63 7.20
N CYS A 127 5.12 13.01 8.36
CA CYS A 127 5.77 13.68 9.50
C CYS A 127 7.16 14.20 9.14
N MET A 128 7.98 13.39 8.47
CA MET A 128 9.33 13.80 8.07
C MET A 128 9.31 15.07 7.21
N SER A 129 8.35 15.18 6.28
CA SER A 129 8.14 16.38 5.49
C SER A 129 7.69 17.57 6.34
N GLN A 130 6.70 17.39 7.21
CA GLN A 130 6.16 18.49 8.05
C GLN A 130 7.15 19.03 9.09
N PHE A 131 8.04 18.19 9.60
CA PHE A 131 9.06 18.55 10.57
C PHE A 131 10.42 18.90 9.97
N LYS A 132 10.46 19.05 8.63
CA LYS A 132 11.67 19.45 7.87
C LYS A 132 12.87 18.54 8.12
N VAL A 133 12.65 17.24 8.15
CA VAL A 133 13.70 16.22 8.25
C VAL A 133 14.48 16.11 6.93
N ASP A 134 13.94 16.66 5.83
CA ASP A 134 14.53 16.74 4.49
C ASP A 134 15.98 17.26 4.49
N ARG A 135 16.33 18.14 5.42
CA ARG A 135 17.72 18.60 5.62
C ARG A 135 18.74 17.49 5.89
N PHE A 136 18.27 16.33 6.32
CA PHE A 136 19.09 15.14 6.57
C PHE A 136 19.02 14.12 5.43
N PHE A 137 18.25 14.40 4.37
CA PHE A 137 18.16 13.50 3.23
C PHE A 137 19.40 13.63 2.38
N ASN A 138 20.34 12.72 2.58
CA ASN A 138 21.51 12.55 1.75
C ASN A 138 22.01 11.11 1.83
N LEU A 139 22.84 10.73 0.87
CA LEU A 139 23.33 9.37 0.73
C LEU A 139 24.05 8.85 1.99
N THR A 140 24.81 9.71 2.67
CA THR A 140 25.59 9.31 3.86
C THR A 140 24.65 8.88 5.00
N TYR A 141 23.63 9.71 5.31
CA TYR A 141 22.67 9.37 6.35
C TYR A 141 21.74 8.23 5.94
N ALA A 142 21.42 8.10 4.64
CA ALA A 142 20.65 6.97 4.14
C ALA A 142 21.42 5.65 4.34
N LEU A 143 22.70 5.61 3.98
CA LEU A 143 23.55 4.42 4.19
C LEU A 143 23.74 4.12 5.68
N ALA A 144 23.96 5.13 6.51
CA ALA A 144 24.04 4.97 7.96
C ALA A 144 22.74 4.39 8.53
N ALA A 145 21.57 4.90 8.09
CA ALA A 145 20.26 4.39 8.48
C ALA A 145 20.08 2.92 8.08
N VAL A 146 20.47 2.53 6.86
CA VAL A 146 20.45 1.13 6.41
C VAL A 146 21.31 0.26 7.32
N MET A 147 22.56 0.68 7.61
CA MET A 147 23.47 -0.09 8.46
C MET A 147 22.93 -0.29 9.88
N VAL A 148 22.40 0.78 10.49
CA VAL A 148 21.78 0.71 11.82
C VAL A 148 20.54 -0.20 11.80
N TRP A 149 19.69 -0.04 10.82
CA TRP A 149 18.47 -0.87 10.69
C TRP A 149 18.84 -2.34 10.51
N LEU A 150 19.79 -2.68 9.65
CA LEU A 150 20.27 -4.05 9.46
C LEU A 150 20.91 -4.63 10.74
N ALA A 151 21.62 -3.83 11.53
CA ALA A 151 22.18 -4.27 12.80
C ALA A 151 21.09 -4.70 13.82
N LEU A 152 19.87 -4.14 13.71
CA LEU A 152 18.73 -4.52 14.53
C LEU A 152 18.08 -5.85 14.12
N SER A 153 18.48 -6.46 13.01
CA SER A 153 17.88 -7.68 12.46
C SER A 153 17.91 -8.88 13.42
N ARG A 154 18.79 -8.88 14.39
CA ARG A 154 18.82 -9.91 15.45
C ARG A 154 17.57 -9.93 16.34
N TRP A 155 16.88 -8.80 16.46
CA TRP A 155 15.67 -8.64 17.26
C TRP A 155 14.49 -8.34 16.34
N ILE A 156 13.81 -9.40 15.89
CA ILE A 156 12.78 -9.30 14.84
C ILE A 156 11.71 -8.25 15.13
N VAL A 157 11.22 -8.14 16.35
CA VAL A 157 10.20 -7.16 16.72
C VAL A 157 10.76 -5.74 16.62
N VAL A 158 11.96 -5.52 17.16
CA VAL A 158 12.65 -4.20 17.09
C VAL A 158 12.93 -3.84 15.63
N PHE A 159 13.40 -4.80 14.82
CA PHE A 159 13.68 -4.62 13.40
C PHE A 159 12.43 -4.17 12.63
N ILE A 160 11.28 -4.81 12.88
CA ILE A 160 10.03 -4.46 12.23
C ILE A 160 9.53 -3.08 12.69
N MET A 161 9.55 -2.80 14.00
CA MET A 161 9.16 -1.48 14.52
C MET A 161 10.10 -0.37 14.01
N ALA A 162 11.39 -0.63 13.97
CA ALA A 162 12.38 0.28 13.43
C ALA A 162 12.15 0.56 11.93
N SER A 163 11.67 -0.42 11.16
CA SER A 163 11.33 -0.23 9.75
C SER A 163 10.30 0.89 9.52
N TRP A 164 9.40 1.13 10.47
CA TRP A 164 8.39 2.17 10.36
C TRP A 164 9.00 3.58 10.24
N VAL A 165 10.21 3.77 10.77
CA VAL A 165 10.93 5.05 10.70
C VAL A 165 12.04 4.99 9.64
N PHE A 166 12.83 3.92 9.64
CA PHE A 166 13.98 3.82 8.75
C PHE A 166 13.58 3.70 7.28
N LEU A 167 12.56 2.90 6.92
CA LEU A 167 12.18 2.74 5.52
C LEU A 167 11.68 4.04 4.89
N PRO A 168 10.73 4.80 5.47
CA PRO A 168 10.35 6.10 4.91
C PRO A 168 11.54 7.06 4.79
N PHE A 169 12.42 7.10 5.79
CA PHE A 169 13.61 7.93 5.74
C PHE A 169 14.55 7.55 4.60
N ILE A 170 14.86 6.26 4.46
CA ILE A 170 15.74 5.74 3.41
C ILE A 170 15.17 6.04 2.03
N VAL A 171 13.88 5.72 1.81
CA VAL A 171 13.21 5.95 0.52
C VAL A 171 13.21 7.43 0.15
N LEU A 172 12.89 8.31 1.10
CA LEU A 172 12.89 9.75 0.86
C LEU A 172 14.30 10.28 0.60
N ALA A 173 15.30 9.80 1.36
CA ALA A 173 16.69 10.24 1.20
C ALA A 173 17.36 9.77 -0.11
N PHE A 174 16.90 8.64 -0.69
CA PHE A 174 17.35 8.21 -2.02
C PHE A 174 16.57 8.87 -3.17
N GLY A 175 15.40 9.42 -2.89
CA GLY A 175 14.55 10.08 -3.88
C GLY A 175 14.85 11.57 -4.08
N THR A 176 15.73 12.14 -3.25
CA THR A 176 16.20 13.55 -3.34
C THR A 176 17.63 13.62 -3.86
#